data_0e3a746a82f630a874b6022f6eee5184
#
_entry.id   0e3a746a82f630a874b6022f6eee5184
#
_cell.length_a   1.000
_cell.length_b   1.000
_cell.length_c   1.000
_cell.angle_alpha   90.00
_cell.angle_beta   90.00
_cell.angle_gamma   90.00
#
_symmetry.space_group_name_H-M   'P 1'
#
loop_
_entity.id
_entity.type
_entity.pdbx_description
1 polymer ?
#
loop_
_entity_poly.entity_id
_entity_poly.type
_entity_poly.pdbx_seq_one_letter_code
_entity_poly.pdbx_strand_id
1 'polypeptide(L)'
;VKAWYLNPETFKTAPMFLLSTDLPENDYVSQTISHRLYDANVATKVAQFILLGVGGAKLIDELGFNPDVYHLNEAHAISSAFYL
;
A
#
# COMPACT_ATOMS: atom_id res chain seq x y z
N VAL A 1 3.10 -9.07 3.11
CA VAL A 1 2.67 -8.11 2.08
C VAL A 1 3.55 -8.27 0.85
N LYS A 2 2.92 -8.33 -0.30
CA LYS A 2 3.60 -8.41 -1.59
C LYS A 2 3.42 -7.11 -2.34
N ALA A 3 4.50 -6.62 -2.95
CA ALA A 3 4.46 -5.43 -3.79
C ALA A 3 4.66 -5.84 -5.26
N TRP A 4 3.75 -5.38 -6.11
CA TRP A 4 3.83 -5.55 -7.55
C TRP A 4 4.34 -4.27 -8.18
N TYR A 5 5.34 -4.37 -9.06
CA TYR A 5 5.92 -3.22 -9.73
C TYR A 5 5.37 -3.11 -11.16
N LEU A 6 4.83 -1.94 -11.49
CA LEU A 6 4.41 -1.62 -12.85
C LEU A 6 5.54 -0.86 -13.54
N ASN A 7 6.14 -1.50 -14.54
CA ASN A 7 7.27 -0.93 -15.29
C ASN A 7 6.83 0.31 -16.06
N PRO A 8 7.48 1.48 -15.86
CA PRO A 8 7.10 2.72 -16.54
C PRO A 8 7.20 2.63 -18.07
N GLU A 9 8.17 1.89 -18.59
CA GLU A 9 8.36 1.76 -20.03
C GLU A 9 7.23 0.96 -20.67
N THR A 10 6.80 -0.13 -20.04
CA THR A 10 5.73 -0.99 -20.54
C THR A 10 4.37 -0.34 -20.44
N PHE A 11 4.06 0.27 -19.31
CA PHE A 11 2.75 0.85 -19.04
C PHE A 11 2.66 2.35 -19.29
N LYS A 12 3.78 2.99 -19.67
CA LYS A 12 3.86 4.43 -19.97
C LYS A 12 3.34 5.31 -18.83
N THR A 13 3.72 4.95 -17.61
CA THR A 13 3.35 5.68 -16.40
C THR A 13 4.58 6.01 -15.57
N ALA A 14 4.42 6.78 -14.50
CA ALA A 14 5.42 6.87 -13.46
C ALA A 14 5.62 5.51 -12.81
N PRO A 15 6.75 5.25 -12.14
CA PRO A 15 6.93 4.02 -11.39
C PRO A 15 5.78 3.83 -10.40
N MET A 16 5.18 2.64 -10.38
CA MET A 16 4.00 2.37 -9.59
C MET A 16 4.13 1.03 -8.90
N PHE A 17 3.74 0.97 -7.63
CA PHE A 17 3.75 -0.26 -6.85
C PHE A 17 2.35 -0.52 -6.32
N LEU A 18 1.90 -1.77 -6.42
CA LEU A 18 0.63 -2.22 -5.88
C LEU A 18 0.91 -3.16 -4.71
N LEU A 19 0.32 -2.89 -3.56
CA LEU A 19 0.51 -3.68 -2.36
C LEU A 19 -0.64 -4.65 -2.17
N SER A 20 -0.33 -5.90 -1.80
CA SER A 20 -1.32 -6.93 -1.57
C SER A 20 -0.99 -7.78 -0.36
N THR A 21 -2.03 -8.20 0.36
CA THR A 21 -1.94 -9.17 1.45
C THR A 21 -2.48 -10.54 1.04
N ASP A 22 -2.88 -10.71 -0.21
CA ASP A 22 -3.43 -11.98 -0.72
C ASP A 22 -2.30 -12.98 -0.98
N LEU A 23 -1.75 -13.54 0.09
CA LEU A 23 -0.64 -14.48 0.07
C LEU A 23 -1.02 -15.75 0.82
N PRO A 24 -0.53 -16.92 0.36
CA PRO A 24 -0.84 -18.21 1.01
C PRO A 24 -0.44 -18.29 2.49
N GLU A 25 0.61 -17.57 2.91
CA GLU A 25 1.08 -17.55 4.29
C GLU A 25 0.22 -16.70 5.21
N ASN A 26 -0.70 -15.90 4.67
CA ASN A 26 -1.64 -15.09 5.46
C ASN A 26 -2.92 -15.87 5.72
N ASP A 27 -3.64 -15.54 6.79
CA ASP A 27 -4.96 -16.11 7.04
C ASP A 27 -6.01 -15.55 6.07
N TYR A 28 -7.20 -16.14 6.06
CA TYR A 28 -8.26 -15.76 5.11
C TYR A 28 -8.66 -14.29 5.24
N VAL A 29 -8.79 -13.79 6.47
CA VAL A 29 -9.20 -12.40 6.70
C VAL A 29 -8.14 -11.44 6.16
N SER A 30 -6.86 -11.72 6.45
CA SER A 30 -5.76 -10.90 5.95
C SER A 30 -5.66 -10.92 4.43
N GLN A 31 -5.91 -12.08 3.80
CA GLN A 31 -5.88 -12.20 2.34
C GLN A 31 -6.91 -11.34 1.64
N THR A 32 -8.02 -11.02 2.31
CA THR A 32 -9.13 -10.28 1.69
C THR A 32 -9.10 -8.77 1.91
N ILE A 33 -8.13 -8.25 2.66
CA ILE A 33 -8.07 -6.83 3.01
C ILE A 33 -8.07 -5.93 1.77
N SER A 34 -7.33 -6.28 0.74
CA SER A 34 -7.17 -5.45 -0.47
C SER A 34 -8.13 -5.82 -1.60
N HIS A 35 -9.11 -6.71 -1.38
CA HIS A 35 -10.00 -7.19 -2.44
C HIS A 35 -11.04 -6.17 -2.90
N ARG A 36 -11.43 -5.24 -2.04
CA ARG A 36 -12.43 -4.22 -2.36
C ARG A 36 -11.89 -2.82 -2.17
N LEU A 37 -12.06 -2.00 -3.17
CA LEU A 37 -11.85 -0.56 -3.03
C LEU A 37 -13.05 0.03 -2.27
N TYR A 38 -12.80 0.87 -1.28
CA TYR A 38 -13.83 1.50 -0.46
C TYR A 38 -14.75 0.50 0.24
N ASP A 39 -14.16 -0.48 0.91
CA ASP A 39 -14.91 -1.47 1.67
C ASP A 39 -15.75 -0.82 2.77
N ALA A 40 -17.00 -1.30 2.93
CA ALA A 40 -17.91 -0.74 3.94
C ALA A 40 -17.57 -1.18 5.37
N ASN A 41 -16.82 -2.26 5.55
CA ASN A 41 -16.42 -2.76 6.87
C ASN A 41 -15.35 -1.85 7.47
N VAL A 42 -15.61 -1.32 8.67
CA VAL A 42 -14.72 -0.36 9.32
C VAL A 42 -13.34 -0.97 9.61
N ALA A 43 -13.32 -2.21 10.09
CA ALA A 43 -12.03 -2.88 10.37
C ALA A 43 -11.22 -3.08 9.10
N THR A 44 -11.86 -3.44 7.99
CA THR A 44 -11.20 -3.58 6.69
C THR A 44 -10.68 -2.23 6.18
N LYS A 45 -11.45 -1.16 6.33
CA LYS A 45 -11.00 0.18 5.96
C LYS A 45 -9.75 0.59 6.72
N VAL A 46 -9.73 0.37 8.04
CA VAL A 46 -8.58 0.69 8.87
C VAL A 46 -7.37 -0.13 8.42
N ALA A 47 -7.57 -1.41 8.16
CA ALA A 47 -6.49 -2.28 7.68
C ALA A 47 -5.95 -1.81 6.33
N GLN A 48 -6.81 -1.37 5.41
CA GLN A 48 -6.40 -0.82 4.12
C GLN A 48 -5.61 0.47 4.28
N PHE A 49 -6.01 1.35 5.20
CA PHE A 49 -5.29 2.59 5.48
C PHE A 49 -3.89 2.31 6.02
N ILE A 50 -3.75 1.33 6.90
CA ILE A 50 -2.45 0.92 7.44
C ILE A 50 -1.61 0.27 6.34
N LEU A 51 -2.19 -0.59 5.54
CA LEU A 51 -1.48 -1.25 4.43
C LEU A 51 -0.92 -0.22 3.47
N LEU A 52 -1.73 0.73 3.02
CA LEU A 52 -1.28 1.74 2.07
C LEU A 52 -0.27 2.70 2.70
N GLY A 53 -0.59 3.23 3.88
CA GLY A 53 0.24 4.25 4.52
C GLY A 53 1.54 3.69 5.07
N VAL A 54 1.46 2.82 6.05
CA VAL A 54 2.65 2.24 6.71
C VAL A 54 3.38 1.30 5.74
N GLY A 55 2.66 0.43 5.06
CA GLY A 55 3.24 -0.49 4.08
C GLY A 55 3.91 0.23 2.94
N GLY A 56 3.28 1.29 2.42
CA GLY A 56 3.86 2.10 1.36
C GLY A 56 5.12 2.82 1.78
N ALA A 57 5.11 3.44 2.96
CA ALA A 57 6.29 4.13 3.49
C ALA A 57 7.43 3.15 3.74
N LYS A 58 7.15 1.98 4.29
CA LYS A 58 8.14 0.93 4.51
C LYS A 58 8.73 0.44 3.18
N LEU A 59 7.90 0.25 2.17
CA LEU A 59 8.36 -0.18 0.85
C LEU A 59 9.37 0.82 0.26
N ILE A 60 9.05 2.11 0.31
CA ILE A 60 9.92 3.17 -0.21
C ILE A 60 11.26 3.16 0.53
N ASP A 61 11.22 2.99 1.85
CA ASP A 61 12.42 2.92 2.67
C ASP A 61 13.28 1.68 2.34
N GLU A 62 12.65 0.51 2.25
CA GLU A 62 13.33 -0.76 1.95
C GLU A 62 13.97 -0.77 0.57
N LEU A 63 13.36 -0.09 -0.41
CA LEU A 63 13.90 0.00 -1.76
C LEU A 63 14.98 1.09 -1.90
N GLY A 64 15.25 1.83 -0.84
CA GLY A 64 16.30 2.85 -0.85
C GLY A 64 15.93 4.14 -1.54
N PHE A 65 14.66 4.40 -1.80
CA PHE A 65 14.22 5.69 -2.32
C PHE A 65 14.31 6.75 -1.23
N ASN A 66 14.65 7.95 -1.64
CA ASN A 66 14.77 9.09 -0.75
C ASN A 66 13.94 10.26 -1.31
N PRO A 67 12.61 10.20 -1.23
CA PRO A 67 11.78 11.25 -1.80
C PRO A 67 11.89 12.56 -1.04
N ASP A 68 11.79 13.66 -1.78
CA ASP A 68 11.80 15.00 -1.20
C ASP A 68 10.45 15.34 -0.58
N VAL A 69 9.37 14.78 -1.11
CA VAL A 69 8.00 15.05 -0.67
C VAL A 69 7.21 13.76 -0.64
N TYR A 70 6.43 13.56 0.43
CA TYR A 70 5.43 12.50 0.53
C TYR A 70 4.06 13.14 0.32
N HIS A 71 3.49 12.93 -0.88
CA HIS A 71 2.14 13.43 -1.18
C HIS A 71 1.12 12.36 -0.81
N LEU A 72 0.33 12.64 0.23
CA LEU A 72 -0.71 11.74 0.70
C LEU A 72 -2.06 12.18 0.11
N ASN A 73 -2.63 11.31 -0.74
CA ASN A 73 -3.91 11.62 -1.39
C ASN A 73 -5.05 11.31 -0.42
N GLU A 74 -5.70 12.35 0.09
CA GLU A 74 -6.77 12.27 1.08
C GLU A 74 -6.31 11.57 2.37
N ALA A 75 -7.22 10.87 3.06
CA ALA A 75 -6.94 10.28 4.37
C ALA A 75 -6.34 8.88 4.28
N HIS A 76 -6.42 8.21 3.13
CA HIS A 76 -6.14 6.78 2.99
C HIS A 76 -4.71 6.40 3.33
N ALA A 77 -3.75 7.29 3.12
CA ALA A 77 -2.34 7.01 3.37
C ALA A 77 -1.76 7.81 4.55
N ILE A 78 -2.61 8.45 5.35
CA ILE A 78 -2.13 9.32 6.43
C ILE A 78 -1.33 8.56 7.49
N SER A 79 -1.56 7.26 7.63
CA SER A 79 -0.80 6.41 8.56
C SER A 79 0.69 6.33 8.22
N SER A 80 1.10 6.76 7.02
CA SER A 80 2.52 6.87 6.66
C SER A 80 3.29 7.72 7.67
N ALA A 81 2.65 8.74 8.24
CA ALA A 81 3.26 9.63 9.21
C ALA A 81 3.74 8.88 10.46
N PHE A 82 3.13 7.76 10.79
CA PHE A 82 3.55 6.95 11.93
C PHE A 82 4.82 6.14 11.64
N TYR A 83 5.08 5.84 10.40
CA TYR A 83 6.32 5.16 9.99
C TYR A 83 7.46 6.16 9.80
N LEU A 84 7.17 7.29 9.23
CA LEU A 84 8.17 8.34 8.96
C LEU A 84 8.58 9.11 10.26
#